data_f88ff2eae2da9d1d645e0e84bd34debf
#
_entry.id   f88ff2eae2da9d1d645e0e84bd34debf
#
_cell.length_a   1.000
_cell.length_b   1.000
_cell.length_c   1.000
_cell.angle_alpha   90.00
_cell.angle_beta   90.00
_cell.angle_gamma   90.00
#
_symmetry.space_group_name_H-M   'P 1'
#
loop_
_entity.id
_entity.type
_entity.pdbx_description
1 polymer ?
#
loop_
_entity_poly.entity_id
_entity_poly.type
_entity_poly.pdbx_seq_one_letter_code
_entity_poly.pdbx_strand_id
1 'polypeptide(L)'
;MTKGVHKLYNPLVFIIIIIIRRVITMGLTISQKIIKDHLLSGQMEVGQEVSIRIDQTLTQDSTGTMAYLQFEAIGVPRVKTKLSVAYIDHNTIQSGFENADDHKYIQTVTSKHGIRFSRPGNGVCHQVHIERFGVPGQTLLGSDSHTPTCGGIGMLAIGAGGLDVAVAMGGGAYYITVPEVIKVNLTGKLSPYVAAKDIILEVLRILSVKGGVGKVMEYAGEGVKTLSVPQRATITNMGAELGATTSIFPSDEVTK
;
A
#
# COMPACT_ATOMS: atom_id res chain seq x y z
N MET A 1 -10.30 19.46 -16.65
CA MET A 1 -11.43 18.74 -17.24
C MET A 1 -12.15 17.99 -16.13
N THR A 2 -13.32 18.44 -15.74
CA THR A 2 -14.21 17.77 -14.78
C THR A 2 -14.81 16.55 -15.46
N LYS A 3 -14.29 15.35 -15.19
CA LYS A 3 -14.96 14.11 -15.59
C LYS A 3 -16.11 13.84 -14.61
N GLY A 4 -17.27 13.58 -15.18
CA GLY A 4 -18.62 13.68 -14.64
C GLY A 4 -18.92 12.95 -13.33
N VAL A 5 -20.07 13.33 -12.79
CA VAL A 5 -20.75 12.61 -11.69
C VAL A 5 -21.35 11.34 -12.31
N HIS A 6 -20.83 10.18 -11.92
CA HIS A 6 -21.41 8.89 -12.30
C HIS A 6 -22.31 8.39 -11.17
N LYS A 7 -23.62 8.29 -11.47
CA LYS A 7 -24.60 7.67 -10.59
C LYS A 7 -24.76 6.20 -10.96
N LEU A 8 -24.51 5.30 -10.02
CA LEU A 8 -24.98 3.92 -10.12
C LEU A 8 -26.46 3.92 -9.78
N TYR A 9 -27.31 3.74 -10.78
CA TYR A 9 -28.77 3.74 -10.60
C TYR A 9 -29.33 2.33 -10.43
N ASN A 10 -29.91 2.08 -9.26
CA ASN A 10 -31.01 1.14 -9.06
C ASN A 10 -31.98 1.79 -8.06
N PRO A 11 -33.28 1.94 -8.36
CA PRO A 11 -34.20 2.82 -7.62
C PRO A 11 -34.56 2.38 -6.19
N LEU A 12 -33.99 1.27 -5.69
CA LEU A 12 -34.22 0.75 -4.33
C LEU A 12 -32.98 0.77 -3.44
N VAL A 13 -31.93 1.55 -3.81
CA VAL A 13 -30.61 1.35 -3.26
C VAL A 13 -29.99 2.67 -2.81
N PHE A 14 -29.49 2.74 -1.56
CA PHE A 14 -28.64 3.83 -1.08
C PHE A 14 -27.35 3.89 -1.90
N ILE A 15 -27.10 5.02 -2.55
CA ILE A 15 -26.07 5.19 -3.59
C ILE A 15 -24.76 5.67 -2.95
N ILE A 16 -23.63 4.98 -3.20
CA ILE A 16 -22.32 5.61 -3.12
C ILE A 16 -22.15 6.42 -4.40
N ILE A 17 -22.01 7.74 -4.26
CA ILE A 17 -21.66 8.64 -5.37
C ILE A 17 -20.14 8.77 -5.35
N ILE A 18 -19.48 8.35 -6.44
CA ILE A 18 -18.05 8.49 -6.63
C ILE A 18 -17.82 9.76 -7.46
N ILE A 19 -17.14 10.74 -6.86
CA ILE A 19 -16.68 11.95 -7.55
C ILE A 19 -15.15 11.90 -7.60
N ILE A 20 -14.60 11.79 -8.79
CA ILE A 20 -13.16 11.76 -9.02
C ILE A 20 -12.72 13.16 -9.47
N ARG A 21 -11.81 13.78 -8.72
CA ARG A 21 -11.25 15.10 -9.02
C ARG A 21 -9.75 15.13 -8.79
N ARG A 22 -9.04 15.84 -9.66
CA ARG A 22 -7.67 16.29 -9.37
C ARG A 22 -7.71 17.24 -8.18
N VAL A 23 -6.84 17.01 -7.19
CA VAL A 23 -6.83 17.87 -6.00
C VAL A 23 -6.04 19.13 -6.29
N ILE A 24 -6.72 20.27 -6.24
CA ILE A 24 -6.13 21.60 -6.21
C ILE A 24 -6.60 22.21 -4.89
N THR A 25 -5.77 22.14 -3.85
CA THR A 25 -6.12 22.66 -2.52
C THR A 25 -5.07 23.65 -2.03
N MET A 26 -5.48 24.54 -1.10
CA MET A 26 -4.56 25.45 -0.40
C MET A 26 -3.77 24.77 0.72
N GLY A 27 -3.94 23.46 0.94
CA GLY A 27 -3.26 22.67 1.97
C GLY A 27 -2.78 21.31 1.46
N LEU A 28 -1.89 20.66 2.21
CA LEU A 28 -1.38 19.33 1.90
C LEU A 28 -2.45 18.26 2.13
N THR A 29 -2.54 17.31 1.22
CA THR A 29 -3.37 16.09 1.35
C THR A 29 -2.74 15.10 2.33
N ILE A 30 -3.42 13.97 2.60
CA ILE A 30 -2.91 12.96 3.54
C ILE A 30 -1.57 12.40 3.06
N SER A 31 -1.51 11.93 1.81
CA SER A 31 -0.27 11.38 1.24
C SER A 31 0.84 12.43 1.19
N GLN A 32 0.54 13.66 0.81
CA GLN A 32 1.51 14.74 0.79
C GLN A 32 2.06 15.07 2.19
N LYS A 33 1.24 15.03 3.23
CA LYS A 33 1.69 15.21 4.63
C LYS A 33 2.66 14.11 5.01
N ILE A 34 2.31 12.84 4.72
CA ILE A 34 3.17 11.70 5.07
C ILE A 34 4.50 11.78 4.29
N ILE A 35 4.47 12.07 2.98
CA ILE A 35 5.70 12.26 2.21
C ILE A 35 6.56 13.37 2.82
N LYS A 36 5.96 14.52 3.16
CA LYS A 36 6.66 15.66 3.76
C LYS A 36 7.30 15.32 5.10
N ASP A 37 6.61 14.58 5.96
CA ASP A 37 7.10 14.17 7.27
C ASP A 37 8.26 13.16 7.19
N HIS A 38 8.40 12.49 6.04
CA HIS A 38 9.47 11.52 5.77
C HIS A 38 10.53 12.03 4.77
N LEU A 39 10.39 13.27 4.31
CA LEU A 39 11.27 13.87 3.32
C LEU A 39 12.71 13.96 3.84
N LEU A 40 13.66 13.46 3.06
CA LEU A 40 15.09 13.56 3.32
C LEU A 40 15.74 14.60 2.41
N SER A 41 15.34 14.65 1.13
CA SER A 41 15.83 15.64 0.18
C SER A 41 14.85 15.85 -0.98
N GLY A 42 15.00 16.95 -1.70
CA GLY A 42 14.16 17.33 -2.83
C GLY A 42 13.07 18.34 -2.47
N GLN A 43 12.29 18.75 -3.46
CA GLN A 43 11.19 19.71 -3.30
C GLN A 43 9.84 19.01 -3.56
N MET A 44 8.87 19.26 -2.68
CA MET A 44 7.53 18.67 -2.74
C MET A 44 6.67 19.29 -3.85
N GLU A 45 7.14 19.20 -5.09
CA GLU A 45 6.40 19.62 -6.28
C GLU A 45 6.05 18.41 -7.14
N VAL A 46 4.80 18.34 -7.61
CA VAL A 46 4.32 17.23 -8.44
C VAL A 46 5.22 17.05 -9.66
N GLY A 47 5.70 15.83 -9.87
CA GLY A 47 6.60 15.47 -10.97
C GLY A 47 8.09 15.62 -10.65
N GLN A 48 8.48 16.20 -9.52
CA GLN A 48 9.87 16.27 -9.06
C GLN A 48 10.24 15.01 -8.28
N GLU A 49 11.48 14.58 -8.40
CA GLU A 49 12.01 13.49 -7.61
C GLU A 49 12.38 13.97 -6.20
N VAL A 50 11.97 13.19 -5.23
CA VAL A 50 12.31 13.39 -3.81
C VAL A 50 12.78 12.08 -3.20
N SER A 51 13.58 12.17 -2.14
CA SER A 51 13.94 11.01 -1.34
C SER A 51 13.22 11.03 0.00
N ILE A 52 12.70 9.87 0.41
CA ILE A 52 11.98 9.70 1.68
C ILE A 52 12.56 8.57 2.50
N ARG A 53 12.40 8.69 3.83
CA ARG A 53 12.71 7.61 4.77
C ARG A 53 11.57 6.60 4.77
N ILE A 54 11.93 5.32 4.83
CA ILE A 54 10.99 4.21 4.99
C ILE A 54 10.99 3.73 6.44
N ASP A 55 9.81 3.67 7.05
CA ASP A 55 9.63 3.19 8.43
C ASP A 55 9.55 1.67 8.51
N GLN A 56 8.82 1.05 7.58
CA GLN A 56 8.57 -0.38 7.60
C GLN A 56 8.83 -1.01 6.23
N THR A 57 9.26 -2.28 6.22
CA THR A 57 9.35 -3.06 4.98
C THR A 57 8.61 -4.38 5.11
N LEU A 58 8.09 -4.85 3.97
CA LEU A 58 7.39 -6.12 3.80
C LEU A 58 8.03 -6.91 2.67
N THR A 59 8.33 -8.18 2.89
CA THR A 59 8.68 -9.13 1.84
C THR A 59 7.82 -10.39 1.98
N GLN A 60 7.61 -11.09 0.88
CA GLN A 60 6.94 -12.40 0.85
C GLN A 60 7.86 -13.42 0.16
N ASP A 61 7.56 -14.70 0.24
CA ASP A 61 8.48 -15.76 -0.12
C ASP A 61 8.77 -15.89 -1.63
N SER A 62 7.91 -15.36 -2.51
CA SER A 62 8.19 -15.38 -3.97
C SER A 62 9.23 -14.33 -4.40
N THR A 63 9.40 -13.25 -3.63
CA THR A 63 10.30 -12.13 -3.95
C THR A 63 11.39 -11.91 -2.89
N GLY A 64 11.18 -12.44 -1.69
CA GLY A 64 12.01 -12.17 -0.51
C GLY A 64 13.43 -12.68 -0.63
N THR A 65 13.65 -13.87 -1.17
CA THR A 65 15.00 -14.45 -1.33
C THR A 65 15.91 -13.48 -2.09
N MET A 66 15.45 -12.94 -3.23
CA MET A 66 16.23 -11.98 -4.02
C MET A 66 16.48 -10.68 -3.25
N ALA A 67 15.46 -10.15 -2.56
CA ALA A 67 15.61 -8.93 -1.76
C ALA A 67 16.63 -9.12 -0.63
N TYR A 68 16.64 -10.27 0.03
CA TYR A 68 17.58 -10.56 1.11
C TYR A 68 19.01 -10.81 0.63
N LEU A 69 19.21 -11.45 -0.51
CA LEU A 69 20.54 -11.57 -1.12
C LEU A 69 21.13 -10.18 -1.43
N GLN A 70 20.31 -9.27 -1.95
CA GLN A 70 20.70 -7.88 -2.19
C GLN A 70 20.97 -7.13 -0.87
N PHE A 71 20.16 -7.36 0.17
CA PHE A 71 20.39 -6.77 1.49
C PHE A 71 21.69 -7.28 2.13
N GLU A 72 22.00 -8.56 2.04
CA GLU A 72 23.25 -9.11 2.55
C GLU A 72 24.47 -8.53 1.81
N ALA A 73 24.34 -8.26 0.50
CA ALA A 73 25.38 -7.60 -0.29
C ALA A 73 25.70 -6.16 0.15
N ILE A 74 24.75 -5.47 0.80
CA ILE A 74 24.98 -4.13 1.39
C ILE A 74 25.93 -4.22 2.60
N GLY A 75 26.00 -5.38 3.26
CA GLY A 75 26.97 -5.64 4.32
C GLY A 75 26.62 -5.05 5.70
N VAL A 76 25.37 -4.59 5.92
CA VAL A 76 24.93 -4.10 7.23
C VAL A 76 24.51 -5.26 8.13
N PRO A 77 24.86 -5.25 9.45
CA PRO A 77 24.61 -6.39 10.32
C PRO A 77 23.14 -6.57 10.69
N ARG A 78 22.36 -5.52 10.69
CA ARG A 78 20.92 -5.51 11.06
C ARG A 78 20.15 -4.48 10.25
N VAL A 79 18.84 -4.73 10.07
CA VAL A 79 17.94 -3.75 9.46
C VAL A 79 17.89 -2.46 10.28
N LYS A 80 17.72 -1.32 9.60
CA LYS A 80 17.67 0.02 10.18
C LYS A 80 16.28 0.65 10.15
N THR A 81 15.32 -0.01 9.52
CA THR A 81 13.90 0.36 9.56
C THR A 81 13.34 0.18 10.98
N LYS A 82 12.24 0.84 11.30
CA LYS A 82 11.53 0.62 12.57
C LYS A 82 11.02 -0.82 12.67
N LEU A 83 10.60 -1.38 11.53
CA LEU A 83 10.14 -2.75 11.42
C LEU A 83 10.37 -3.29 10.02
N SER A 84 10.90 -4.50 9.92
CA SER A 84 10.92 -5.30 8.69
C SER A 84 10.28 -6.65 8.97
N VAL A 85 9.38 -7.09 8.10
CA VAL A 85 8.67 -8.36 8.25
C VAL A 85 8.78 -9.18 6.97
N ALA A 86 9.15 -10.44 7.12
CA ALA A 86 9.14 -11.45 6.06
C ALA A 86 7.98 -12.41 6.26
N TYR A 87 7.28 -12.72 5.18
CA TYR A 87 6.13 -13.60 5.19
C TYR A 87 6.37 -14.83 4.31
N ILE A 88 5.82 -15.96 4.73
CA ILE A 88 5.69 -17.15 3.91
C ILE A 88 4.20 -17.37 3.67
N ASP A 89 3.71 -16.93 2.51
CA ASP A 89 2.29 -16.96 2.20
C ASP A 89 1.94 -17.22 0.71
N HIS A 90 2.88 -17.03 -0.20
CA HIS A 90 2.66 -17.25 -1.63
C HIS A 90 2.89 -18.71 -2.05
N ASN A 91 3.95 -19.35 -1.56
CA ASN A 91 4.31 -20.73 -1.85
C ASN A 91 4.08 -21.65 -0.65
N THR A 92 2.97 -21.47 0.07
CA THR A 92 2.62 -22.29 1.25
C THR A 92 2.51 -23.78 0.89
N ILE A 93 1.96 -24.10 -0.29
CA ILE A 93 2.02 -25.43 -0.90
C ILE A 93 3.28 -25.46 -1.76
N GLN A 94 4.31 -26.14 -1.27
CA GLN A 94 5.59 -26.22 -1.92
C GLN A 94 5.54 -27.24 -3.06
N SER A 95 6.10 -26.87 -4.21
CA SER A 95 6.29 -27.76 -5.34
C SER A 95 7.78 -27.92 -5.58
N GLY A 96 8.30 -29.14 -5.36
CA GLY A 96 9.75 -29.38 -5.39
C GLY A 96 10.47 -28.89 -4.12
N PHE A 97 11.80 -28.85 -4.17
CA PHE A 97 12.64 -28.46 -3.04
C PHE A 97 12.95 -26.95 -2.99
N GLU A 98 12.81 -26.24 -4.10
CA GLU A 98 13.22 -24.86 -4.25
C GLU A 98 12.48 -23.94 -3.31
N ASN A 99 11.16 -24.09 -3.19
CA ASN A 99 10.37 -23.31 -2.24
C ASN A 99 10.75 -23.60 -0.78
N ALA A 100 11.08 -24.86 -0.46
CA ALA A 100 11.53 -25.24 0.87
C ALA A 100 12.89 -24.60 1.21
N ASP A 101 13.80 -24.52 0.26
CA ASP A 101 15.09 -23.86 0.40
C ASP A 101 14.93 -22.36 0.58
N ASP A 102 14.06 -21.70 -0.22
CA ASP A 102 13.70 -20.30 -0.05
C ASP A 102 13.15 -20.02 1.36
N HIS A 103 12.21 -20.83 1.83
CA HIS A 103 11.62 -20.67 3.18
C HIS A 103 12.68 -20.80 4.28
N LYS A 104 13.56 -21.78 4.16
CA LYS A 104 14.65 -21.98 5.13
C LYS A 104 15.66 -20.84 5.08
N TYR A 105 16.03 -20.37 3.89
CA TYR A 105 16.90 -19.23 3.72
C TYR A 105 16.29 -17.98 4.36
N ILE A 106 15.03 -17.65 4.04
CA ILE A 106 14.31 -16.49 4.59
C ILE A 106 14.27 -16.59 6.13
N GLN A 107 13.94 -17.75 6.69
CA GLN A 107 13.94 -17.96 8.14
C GLN A 107 15.32 -17.69 8.76
N THR A 108 16.38 -18.12 8.10
CA THR A 108 17.75 -17.96 8.60
C THR A 108 18.21 -16.52 8.53
N VAL A 109 18.03 -15.85 7.40
CA VAL A 109 18.45 -14.46 7.18
C VAL A 109 17.66 -13.49 8.07
N THR A 110 16.36 -13.73 8.27
CA THR A 110 15.54 -12.90 9.15
C THR A 110 16.01 -12.97 10.60
N SER A 111 16.36 -14.16 11.09
CA SER A 111 16.92 -14.34 12.43
C SER A 111 18.26 -13.60 12.59
N LYS A 112 19.14 -13.71 11.58
CA LYS A 112 20.47 -13.08 11.58
C LYS A 112 20.38 -11.55 11.64
N HIS A 113 19.46 -10.95 10.89
CA HIS A 113 19.42 -9.50 10.68
C HIS A 113 18.34 -8.76 11.47
N GLY A 114 17.60 -9.46 12.37
CA GLY A 114 16.60 -8.86 13.26
C GLY A 114 15.29 -8.50 12.55
N ILE A 115 14.95 -9.26 11.54
CA ILE A 115 13.70 -9.15 10.78
C ILE A 115 12.66 -10.07 11.44
N ARG A 116 11.40 -9.64 11.52
CA ARG A 116 10.33 -10.53 12.01
C ARG A 116 9.96 -11.53 10.93
N PHE A 117 9.78 -12.78 11.35
CA PHE A 117 9.43 -13.89 10.46
C PHE A 117 8.00 -14.36 10.71
N SER A 118 7.14 -14.23 9.72
CA SER A 118 5.77 -14.76 9.72
C SER A 118 5.76 -16.12 9.02
N ARG A 119 5.48 -17.17 9.79
CA ARG A 119 5.53 -18.57 9.34
C ARG A 119 4.41 -18.91 8.36
N PRO A 120 4.57 -19.98 7.54
CA PRO A 120 3.51 -20.54 6.74
C PRO A 120 2.25 -20.82 7.58
N GLY A 121 1.07 -20.54 7.00
CA GLY A 121 -0.22 -20.75 7.67
C GLY A 121 -0.65 -19.61 8.61
N ASN A 122 0.18 -18.59 8.81
CA ASN A 122 -0.20 -17.43 9.65
C ASN A 122 -1.18 -16.46 8.97
N GLY A 123 -1.26 -16.51 7.66
CA GLY A 123 -2.17 -15.71 6.83
C GLY A 123 -1.46 -14.95 5.72
N VAL A 124 -2.25 -14.34 4.83
CA VAL A 124 -1.77 -13.51 3.72
C VAL A 124 -1.00 -12.30 4.25
N CYS A 125 0.18 -12.03 3.69
CA CYS A 125 1.11 -10.99 4.17
C CYS A 125 0.45 -9.63 4.40
N HIS A 126 -0.35 -9.15 3.47
CA HIS A 126 -0.99 -7.83 3.55
C HIS A 126 -2.04 -7.76 4.66
N GLN A 127 -2.82 -8.84 4.88
CA GLN A 127 -3.81 -8.90 5.95
C GLN A 127 -3.15 -8.98 7.31
N VAL A 128 -2.14 -9.85 7.46
CA VAL A 128 -1.39 -9.96 8.72
C VAL A 128 -0.67 -8.65 9.03
N HIS A 129 -0.13 -7.97 8.00
CA HIS A 129 0.60 -6.72 8.20
C HIS A 129 -0.33 -5.60 8.67
N ILE A 130 -1.49 -5.41 8.01
CA ILE A 130 -2.46 -4.36 8.40
C ILE A 130 -3.03 -4.60 9.79
N GLU A 131 -3.25 -5.87 10.18
CA GLU A 131 -3.84 -6.23 11.47
C GLU A 131 -2.87 -6.11 12.65
N ARG A 132 -1.57 -6.40 12.42
CA ARG A 132 -0.62 -6.59 13.51
C ARG A 132 0.51 -5.57 13.56
N PHE A 133 0.83 -4.95 12.46
CA PHE A 133 2.02 -4.10 12.31
C PHE A 133 1.73 -2.75 11.70
N GLY A 134 0.57 -2.58 11.07
CA GLY A 134 0.19 -1.35 10.41
C GLY A 134 0.08 -0.19 11.41
N VAL A 135 0.72 0.95 11.09
CA VAL A 135 0.66 2.17 11.89
C VAL A 135 0.32 3.34 10.99
N PRO A 136 -0.86 3.98 11.20
CA PRO A 136 -1.25 5.15 10.41
C PRO A 136 -0.17 6.23 10.37
N GLY A 137 0.02 6.85 9.21
CA GLY A 137 1.02 7.90 9.01
C GLY A 137 2.45 7.42 8.79
N GLN A 138 2.74 6.13 8.95
CA GLN A 138 4.04 5.55 8.60
C GLN A 138 4.13 5.20 7.11
N THR A 139 5.38 5.10 6.64
CA THR A 139 5.72 4.61 5.30
C THR A 139 5.98 3.11 5.34
N LEU A 140 5.46 2.38 4.36
CA LEU A 140 5.70 0.95 4.15
C LEU A 140 6.18 0.72 2.72
N LEU A 141 7.31 0.04 2.55
CA LEU A 141 7.82 -0.39 1.25
C LEU A 141 7.82 -1.91 1.18
N GLY A 142 7.14 -2.47 0.19
CA GLY A 142 7.04 -3.92 0.05
C GLY A 142 7.51 -4.43 -1.31
N SER A 143 8.12 -5.60 -1.34
CA SER A 143 8.50 -6.29 -2.58
C SER A 143 7.31 -7.01 -3.25
N ASP A 144 6.13 -6.45 -3.08
CA ASP A 144 4.87 -6.97 -3.60
C ASP A 144 3.97 -5.82 -4.07
N SER A 145 3.32 -6.00 -5.23
CA SER A 145 2.46 -4.98 -5.87
C SER A 145 1.22 -4.61 -5.05
N HIS A 146 0.75 -5.50 -4.16
CA HIS A 146 -0.42 -5.28 -3.30
C HIS A 146 -0.08 -4.71 -1.91
N THR A 147 1.17 -4.28 -1.70
CA THR A 147 1.58 -3.53 -0.50
C THR A 147 0.64 -2.35 -0.18
N PRO A 148 0.06 -1.62 -1.16
CA PRO A 148 -0.93 -0.56 -0.92
C PRO A 148 -2.16 -0.95 -0.09
N THR A 149 -2.40 -2.25 0.16
CA THR A 149 -3.44 -2.73 1.09
C THR A 149 -3.40 -2.01 2.44
N CYS A 150 -2.21 -1.73 2.97
CA CYS A 150 -2.03 -1.02 4.25
C CYS A 150 -2.42 0.47 4.19
N GLY A 151 -2.68 1.01 3.01
CA GLY A 151 -3.31 2.32 2.84
C GLY A 151 -4.74 2.38 3.38
N GLY A 152 -5.39 1.21 3.57
CA GLY A 152 -6.71 1.11 4.19
C GLY A 152 -6.81 1.65 5.62
N ILE A 153 -5.69 1.75 6.33
CA ILE A 153 -5.58 2.35 7.67
C ILE A 153 -4.81 3.68 7.69
N GLY A 154 -4.45 4.23 6.53
CA GLY A 154 -3.73 5.50 6.44
C GLY A 154 -2.21 5.38 6.49
N MET A 155 -1.61 4.27 6.08
CA MET A 155 -0.19 4.17 5.77
C MET A 155 0.11 4.64 4.35
N LEU A 156 1.26 5.25 4.11
CA LEU A 156 1.79 5.44 2.77
C LEU A 156 2.54 4.15 2.38
N ALA A 157 1.79 3.20 1.80
CA ALA A 157 2.27 1.87 1.50
C ALA A 157 2.47 1.70 -0.01
N ILE A 158 3.69 1.35 -0.43
CA ILE A 158 4.10 1.34 -1.84
C ILE A 158 4.75 -0.01 -2.16
N GLY A 159 4.34 -0.60 -3.29
CA GLY A 159 5.04 -1.75 -3.88
C GLY A 159 6.27 -1.29 -4.67
N ALA A 160 7.42 -1.95 -4.47
CA ALA A 160 8.68 -1.60 -5.09
C ALA A 160 9.50 -2.85 -5.45
N GLY A 161 10.57 -2.66 -6.20
CA GLY A 161 11.52 -3.73 -6.51
C GLY A 161 12.28 -4.22 -5.27
N GLY A 162 12.73 -5.49 -5.31
CA GLY A 162 13.47 -6.08 -4.18
C GLY A 162 14.73 -5.28 -3.80
N LEU A 163 15.40 -4.66 -4.76
CA LEU A 163 16.57 -3.81 -4.49
C LEU A 163 16.20 -2.57 -3.68
N ASP A 164 15.12 -1.89 -4.00
CA ASP A 164 14.66 -0.71 -3.25
C ASP A 164 14.31 -1.08 -1.82
N VAL A 165 13.63 -2.24 -1.65
CA VAL A 165 13.30 -2.77 -0.32
C VAL A 165 14.58 -3.11 0.46
N ALA A 166 15.58 -3.73 -0.18
CA ALA A 166 16.87 -4.03 0.43
C ALA A 166 17.61 -2.77 0.88
N VAL A 167 17.65 -1.74 0.03
CA VAL A 167 18.26 -0.44 0.33
C VAL A 167 17.54 0.22 1.51
N ALA A 168 16.20 0.22 1.52
CA ALA A 168 15.41 0.76 2.62
C ALA A 168 15.67 0.00 3.95
N MET A 169 15.75 -1.34 3.92
CA MET A 169 16.15 -2.15 5.08
C MET A 169 17.53 -1.76 5.60
N GLY A 170 18.47 -1.43 4.71
CA GLY A 170 19.81 -0.94 5.04
C GLY A 170 19.84 0.49 5.59
N GLY A 171 18.71 1.20 5.62
CA GLY A 171 18.58 2.58 6.07
C GLY A 171 18.85 3.61 4.96
N GLY A 172 18.91 3.17 3.71
CA GLY A 172 18.97 4.05 2.56
C GLY A 172 17.63 4.73 2.26
N ALA A 173 17.69 5.83 1.53
CA ALA A 173 16.50 6.57 1.10
C ALA A 173 15.77 5.80 -0.02
N TYR A 174 14.45 5.96 -0.06
CA TYR A 174 13.65 5.58 -1.21
C TYR A 174 13.35 6.81 -2.07
N TYR A 175 13.60 6.70 -3.36
CA TYR A 175 13.37 7.78 -4.32
C TYR A 175 12.03 7.61 -4.98
N ILE A 176 11.23 8.69 -4.98
CA ILE A 176 9.90 8.72 -5.57
C ILE A 176 9.68 10.04 -6.30
N THR A 177 9.07 9.96 -7.48
CA THR A 177 8.52 11.16 -8.12
C THR A 177 7.26 11.58 -7.36
N VAL A 178 7.20 12.83 -6.89
CA VAL A 178 6.04 13.36 -6.16
C VAL A 178 4.78 13.15 -6.99
N PRO A 179 3.86 12.28 -6.55
CA PRO A 179 2.71 11.88 -7.35
C PRO A 179 1.63 12.97 -7.38
N GLU A 180 0.88 12.98 -8.47
CA GLU A 180 -0.39 13.69 -8.50
C GLU A 180 -1.41 13.00 -7.58
N VAL A 181 -2.26 13.77 -6.91
CA VAL A 181 -3.31 13.22 -6.04
C VAL A 181 -4.67 13.28 -6.73
N ILE A 182 -5.33 12.12 -6.81
CA ILE A 182 -6.72 12.00 -7.24
C ILE A 182 -7.59 11.74 -6.02
N LYS A 183 -8.53 12.63 -5.75
CA LYS A 183 -9.53 12.46 -4.72
C LYS A 183 -10.69 11.62 -5.23
N VAL A 184 -10.96 10.49 -4.57
CA VAL A 184 -12.16 9.68 -4.74
C VAL A 184 -13.11 10.00 -3.58
N ASN A 185 -14.12 10.81 -3.85
CA ASN A 185 -15.08 11.23 -2.84
C ASN A 185 -16.24 10.25 -2.78
N LEU A 186 -16.37 9.54 -1.66
CA LEU A 186 -17.45 8.58 -1.40
C LEU A 186 -18.54 9.24 -0.57
N THR A 187 -19.79 9.12 -1.01
CA THR A 187 -20.97 9.58 -0.28
C THR A 187 -22.01 8.45 -0.17
N GLY A 188 -22.77 8.43 0.91
CA GLY A 188 -23.73 7.37 1.16
C GLY A 188 -23.12 6.13 1.81
N LYS A 189 -23.73 4.98 1.63
CA LYS A 189 -23.32 3.67 2.16
C LYS A 189 -23.55 2.57 1.13
N LEU A 190 -22.87 1.44 1.32
CA LEU A 190 -23.09 0.25 0.51
C LEU A 190 -24.52 -0.28 0.72
N SER A 191 -25.14 -0.68 -0.37
CA SER A 191 -26.45 -1.31 -0.39
C SER A 191 -26.36 -2.78 -0.01
N PRO A 192 -27.47 -3.41 0.35
CA PRO A 192 -27.51 -4.86 0.44
C PRO A 192 -26.97 -5.50 -0.85
N TYR A 193 -26.15 -6.54 -0.69
CA TYR A 193 -25.51 -7.30 -1.78
C TYR A 193 -24.46 -6.54 -2.59
N VAL A 194 -24.07 -5.32 -2.21
CA VAL A 194 -22.97 -4.56 -2.81
C VAL A 194 -21.75 -4.65 -1.90
N ALA A 195 -20.61 -5.05 -2.46
CA ALA A 195 -19.36 -5.18 -1.73
C ALA A 195 -18.44 -3.96 -1.93
N ALA A 196 -17.46 -3.78 -1.05
CA ALA A 196 -16.43 -2.75 -1.23
C ALA A 196 -15.64 -2.93 -2.54
N LYS A 197 -15.54 -4.17 -3.03
CA LYS A 197 -14.94 -4.50 -4.33
C LYS A 197 -15.64 -3.79 -5.49
N ASP A 198 -16.96 -3.58 -5.42
CA ASP A 198 -17.71 -2.89 -6.46
C ASP A 198 -17.31 -1.42 -6.56
N ILE A 199 -16.89 -0.78 -5.44
CA ILE A 199 -16.38 0.59 -5.46
C ILE A 199 -15.12 0.68 -6.31
N ILE A 200 -14.14 -0.18 -6.05
CA ILE A 200 -12.89 -0.12 -6.80
C ILE A 200 -13.04 -0.58 -8.25
N LEU A 201 -13.94 -1.52 -8.53
CA LEU A 201 -14.27 -1.91 -9.90
C LEU A 201 -14.90 -0.75 -10.67
N GLU A 202 -15.74 0.06 -10.03
CA GLU A 202 -16.30 1.26 -10.65
C GLU A 202 -15.22 2.35 -10.88
N VAL A 203 -14.30 2.54 -9.93
CA VAL A 203 -13.15 3.43 -10.12
C VAL A 203 -12.30 2.97 -11.31
N LEU A 204 -12.05 1.66 -11.43
CA LEU A 204 -11.35 1.05 -12.57
C LEU A 204 -12.10 1.26 -13.89
N ARG A 205 -13.42 1.12 -13.87
CA ARG A 205 -14.25 1.37 -15.05
C ARG A 205 -14.13 2.82 -15.54
N ILE A 206 -14.06 3.78 -14.61
CA ILE A 206 -13.97 5.22 -14.91
C ILE A 206 -12.57 5.62 -15.39
N LEU A 207 -11.53 5.13 -14.72
CA LEU A 207 -10.14 5.56 -14.93
C LEU A 207 -9.33 4.63 -15.84
N SER A 208 -9.78 3.39 -16.05
CA SER A 208 -9.04 2.29 -16.68
C SER A 208 -7.79 1.86 -15.91
N VAL A 209 -7.16 0.79 -16.35
CA VAL A 209 -5.96 0.18 -15.73
C VAL A 209 -4.68 1.05 -15.81
N LYS A 210 -4.71 2.19 -16.48
CA LYS A 210 -3.60 3.14 -16.58
C LYS A 210 -3.92 4.50 -15.97
N GLY A 211 -5.13 4.68 -15.44
CA GLY A 211 -5.57 5.98 -14.92
C GLY A 211 -4.88 6.43 -13.65
N GLY A 212 -4.28 5.50 -12.90
CA GLY A 212 -3.54 5.76 -11.66
C GLY A 212 -2.03 5.93 -11.81
N VAL A 213 -1.47 5.73 -12.99
CA VAL A 213 0.00 5.80 -13.21
C VAL A 213 0.53 7.18 -12.79
N GLY A 214 1.54 7.20 -11.93
CA GLY A 214 2.11 8.42 -11.36
C GLY A 214 1.20 9.17 -10.39
N LYS A 215 0.18 8.51 -9.85
CA LYS A 215 -0.84 9.13 -8.99
C LYS A 215 -1.06 8.36 -7.70
N VAL A 216 -1.55 9.08 -6.69
CA VAL A 216 -2.09 8.52 -5.45
C VAL A 216 -3.60 8.68 -5.46
N MET A 217 -4.31 7.60 -5.13
CA MET A 217 -5.76 7.61 -4.96
C MET A 217 -6.08 7.90 -3.49
N GLU A 218 -6.60 9.07 -3.17
CA GLU A 218 -7.05 9.42 -1.81
C GLU A 218 -8.56 9.32 -1.70
N TYR A 219 -9.02 8.42 -0.83
CA TYR A 219 -10.44 8.22 -0.55
C TYR A 219 -10.90 9.18 0.54
N ALA A 220 -12.02 9.85 0.32
CA ALA A 220 -12.56 10.85 1.23
C ALA A 220 -14.08 10.90 1.15
N GLY A 221 -14.71 11.74 1.99
CA GLY A 221 -16.16 11.92 2.05
C GLY A 221 -16.82 11.12 3.17
N GLU A 222 -18.11 11.36 3.38
CA GLU A 222 -18.88 10.74 4.47
C GLU A 222 -18.99 9.22 4.34
N GLY A 223 -19.04 8.72 3.10
CA GLY A 223 -19.12 7.30 2.82
C GLY A 223 -17.94 6.49 3.36
N VAL A 224 -16.76 7.13 3.53
CA VAL A 224 -15.59 6.47 4.12
C VAL A 224 -15.88 5.95 5.53
N LYS A 225 -16.65 6.68 6.33
CA LYS A 225 -17.01 6.31 7.70
C LYS A 225 -17.90 5.07 7.79
N THR A 226 -18.54 4.70 6.68
CA THR A 226 -19.43 3.53 6.61
C THR A 226 -18.70 2.24 6.24
N LEU A 227 -17.40 2.34 5.87
CA LEU A 227 -16.56 1.23 5.46
C LEU A 227 -15.69 0.75 6.61
N SER A 228 -15.73 -0.54 6.89
CA SER A 228 -14.82 -1.19 7.84
C SER A 228 -13.38 -1.22 7.29
N VAL A 229 -12.39 -1.44 8.17
CA VAL A 229 -10.98 -1.57 7.75
C VAL A 229 -10.77 -2.65 6.68
N PRO A 230 -11.34 -3.87 6.78
CA PRO A 230 -11.22 -4.87 5.71
C PRO A 230 -11.82 -4.41 4.37
N GLN A 231 -12.91 -3.63 4.40
CA GLN A 231 -13.50 -3.07 3.19
C GLN A 231 -12.58 -2.01 2.55
N ARG A 232 -11.96 -1.13 3.37
CA ARG A 232 -10.96 -0.15 2.89
C ARG A 232 -9.73 -0.86 2.34
N ALA A 233 -9.25 -1.91 3.00
CA ALA A 233 -8.14 -2.73 2.56
C ALA A 233 -8.41 -3.38 1.19
N THR A 234 -9.62 -3.90 0.95
CA THR A 234 -10.03 -4.42 -0.36
C THR A 234 -9.91 -3.37 -1.46
N ILE A 235 -10.34 -2.13 -1.19
CA ILE A 235 -10.28 -1.04 -2.16
C ILE A 235 -8.83 -0.64 -2.45
N THR A 236 -8.01 -0.45 -1.41
CA THR A 236 -6.60 -0.06 -1.59
C THR A 236 -5.75 -1.17 -2.20
N ASN A 237 -6.04 -2.43 -1.89
CA ASN A 237 -5.41 -3.59 -2.50
C ASN A 237 -5.57 -3.57 -4.03
N MET A 238 -6.79 -3.40 -4.51
CA MET A 238 -7.08 -3.36 -5.94
C MET A 238 -6.70 -2.03 -6.61
N GLY A 239 -6.25 -1.05 -5.86
CA GLY A 239 -5.65 0.18 -6.40
C GLY A 239 -4.40 -0.10 -7.24
N ALA A 240 -3.70 -1.22 -7.01
CA ALA A 240 -2.61 -1.70 -7.84
C ALA A 240 -3.02 -1.90 -9.31
N GLU A 241 -4.26 -2.36 -9.54
CA GLU A 241 -4.79 -2.60 -10.89
C GLU A 241 -5.03 -1.30 -11.69
N LEU A 242 -5.09 -0.15 -11.02
CA LEU A 242 -5.11 1.18 -11.66
C LEU A 242 -3.72 1.61 -12.16
N GLY A 243 -2.66 0.90 -11.79
CA GLY A 243 -1.27 1.34 -11.92
C GLY A 243 -0.94 2.51 -10.98
N ALA A 244 -1.71 2.70 -9.91
CA ALA A 244 -1.49 3.78 -8.94
C ALA A 244 -0.22 3.52 -8.12
N THR A 245 0.50 4.60 -7.79
CA THR A 245 1.64 4.54 -6.87
C THR A 245 1.22 3.97 -5.52
N THR A 246 0.09 4.43 -5.02
CA THR A 246 -0.59 3.89 -3.83
C THR A 246 -2.04 4.38 -3.76
N SER A 247 -2.79 3.79 -2.82
CA SER A 247 -4.14 4.19 -2.46
C SER A 247 -4.22 4.38 -0.95
N ILE A 248 -4.92 5.39 -0.46
CA ILE A 248 -4.94 5.70 0.96
C ILE A 248 -6.31 6.18 1.44
N PHE A 249 -6.72 5.69 2.61
CA PHE A 249 -7.85 6.18 3.39
C PHE A 249 -7.37 7.03 4.57
N PRO A 250 -8.17 7.95 5.08
CA PRO A 250 -7.87 8.60 6.34
C PRO A 250 -7.93 7.58 7.48
N SER A 251 -7.06 7.75 8.47
CA SER A 251 -7.22 7.09 9.77
C SER A 251 -8.31 7.82 10.57
N ASP A 252 -9.26 7.09 11.10
CA ASP A 252 -10.40 7.61 11.87
C ASP A 252 -10.80 6.65 13.01
N GLU A 253 -11.96 6.86 13.62
CA GLU A 253 -12.45 6.01 14.71
C GLU A 253 -12.63 4.53 14.30
N VAL A 254 -12.85 4.25 13.01
CA VAL A 254 -12.98 2.88 12.50
C VAL A 254 -11.63 2.16 12.47
N THR A 255 -10.53 2.92 12.38
CA THR A 255 -9.16 2.38 12.35
C THR A 255 -8.54 2.18 13.73
N LYS A 256 -9.16 2.69 14.77
CA LYS A 256 -8.77 2.50 16.17
C LYS A 256 -9.27 1.17 16.73
#